data_fe1c3add02f4754371cd85d39ce48d32
#
_entry.id   fe1c3add02f4754371cd85d39ce48d32
#
_cell.length_a   1.000
_cell.length_b   1.000
_cell.length_c   1.000
_cell.angle_alpha   90.00
_cell.angle_beta   90.00
_cell.angle_gamma   90.00
#
_symmetry.space_group_name_H-M   'P 1'
#
loop_
_entity.id
_entity.type
_entity.pdbx_description
1 polymer ?
#
loop_
_entity_poly.entity_id
_entity_poly.type
_entity_poly.pdbx_seq_one_letter_code
_entity_poly.pdbx_strand_id
1 'polypeptide(L)'
;LEFRRVLFRSRTFTYARNFLYLGRGYSYPVALEGALKLKEISYIHAEGYPAAEMKHGPIALIDSDMPVVAIATHNGMYEKVRSNIQEIKARQGRVIALVSKGDTTISKIADAVIELPDMMECLEPLVATVPLQLLAYHIAVCKGKDVDQPRNLAKSVTVE
;
A
#
# COMPACT_ATOMS: atom_id res chain seq x y z
N LEU A 1 13.62 7.97 5.74
CA LEU A 1 12.97 6.76 5.21
C LEU A 1 13.95 5.60 5.37
N GLU A 2 13.59 4.61 6.18
CA GLU A 2 14.40 3.41 6.34
C GLU A 2 14.18 2.47 5.14
N PHE A 3 14.83 2.74 4.03
CA PHE A 3 14.74 1.94 2.79
C PHE A 3 14.98 0.44 3.02
N ARG A 4 15.86 0.08 3.97
CA ARG A 4 16.11 -1.32 4.32
C ARG A 4 14.85 -2.02 4.86
N ARG A 5 13.98 -1.32 5.57
CA ARG A 5 12.72 -1.90 6.06
C ARG A 5 11.75 -2.16 4.92
N VAL A 6 11.66 -1.24 3.93
CA VAL A 6 10.81 -1.44 2.74
C VAL A 6 11.28 -2.68 1.96
N LEU A 7 12.58 -2.83 1.72
CA LEU A 7 13.14 -4.00 1.04
C LEU A 7 12.84 -5.31 1.78
N PHE A 8 13.03 -5.34 3.09
CA PHE A 8 12.73 -6.54 3.88
C PHE A 8 11.24 -6.91 3.83
N ARG A 9 10.34 -5.91 3.95
CA ARG A 9 8.90 -6.11 3.86
C ARG A 9 8.47 -6.60 2.49
N SER A 10 9.06 -6.07 1.42
CA SER A 10 8.77 -6.49 0.05
C SER A 10 8.99 -7.99 -0.16
N ARG A 11 10.08 -8.55 0.37
CA ARG A 11 10.37 -9.99 0.30
C ARG A 11 9.30 -10.84 0.97
N THR A 12 8.77 -10.39 2.09
CA THR A 12 7.74 -11.11 2.86
C THR A 12 6.44 -11.27 2.08
N PHE A 13 6.14 -10.36 1.14
CA PHE A 13 4.86 -10.33 0.41
C PHE A 13 4.97 -10.73 -1.07
N THR A 14 6.09 -11.29 -1.51
CA THR A 14 6.28 -11.72 -2.91
C THR A 14 5.38 -12.89 -3.34
N TYR A 15 4.82 -13.63 -2.39
CA TYR A 15 3.89 -14.73 -2.65
C TYR A 15 2.53 -14.25 -3.16
N ALA A 16 2.14 -13.02 -2.80
CA ALA A 16 0.81 -12.51 -3.07
C ALA A 16 0.54 -12.33 -4.57
N ARG A 17 -0.67 -12.67 -4.98
CA ARG A 17 -1.19 -12.47 -6.33
C ARG A 17 -2.09 -11.26 -6.46
N ASN A 18 -2.65 -10.82 -5.34
CA ASN A 18 -3.54 -9.69 -5.24
C ASN A 18 -3.11 -8.79 -4.08
N PHE A 19 -3.37 -7.51 -4.21
CA PHE A 19 -3.17 -6.50 -3.15
C PHE A 19 -4.34 -5.55 -3.10
N LEU A 20 -4.71 -5.14 -1.90
CA LEU A 20 -5.64 -4.05 -1.68
C LEU A 20 -4.90 -2.86 -1.07
N TYR A 21 -5.15 -1.67 -1.60
CA TYR A 21 -4.61 -0.42 -1.07
C TYR A 21 -5.75 0.43 -0.52
N LEU A 22 -5.62 0.88 0.72
CA LEU A 22 -6.65 1.64 1.42
C LEU A 22 -6.16 3.01 1.84
N GLY A 23 -6.93 4.04 1.51
CA GLY A 23 -6.71 5.41 1.95
C GLY A 23 -8.00 6.13 2.26
N ARG A 24 -7.91 7.21 3.05
CA ARG A 24 -9.01 8.15 3.32
C ARG A 24 -8.57 9.58 3.02
N GLY A 25 -9.50 10.43 2.60
CA GLY A 25 -9.20 11.84 2.29
C GLY A 25 -8.05 11.94 1.28
N TYR A 26 -7.02 12.71 1.60
CA TYR A 26 -5.83 12.89 0.74
C TYR A 26 -5.05 11.60 0.51
N SER A 27 -5.15 10.62 1.39
CA SER A 27 -4.47 9.32 1.24
C SER A 27 -5.15 8.39 0.24
N TYR A 28 -6.39 8.65 -0.19
CA TYR A 28 -7.07 7.80 -1.17
C TYR A 28 -6.42 7.86 -2.56
N PRO A 29 -6.15 9.04 -3.15
CA PRO A 29 -5.39 9.12 -4.41
C PRO A 29 -4.01 8.45 -4.32
N VAL A 30 -3.34 8.53 -3.16
CA VAL A 30 -2.06 7.86 -2.92
C VAL A 30 -2.21 6.33 -2.95
N ALA A 31 -3.29 5.80 -2.38
CA ALA A 31 -3.61 4.37 -2.45
C ALA A 31 -3.83 3.90 -3.90
N LEU A 32 -4.51 4.71 -4.74
CA LEU A 32 -4.67 4.44 -6.16
C LEU A 32 -3.33 4.40 -6.89
N GLU A 33 -2.46 5.39 -6.64
CA GLU A 33 -1.12 5.46 -7.23
C GLU A 33 -0.25 4.27 -6.81
N GLY A 34 -0.25 3.90 -5.52
CA GLY A 34 0.47 2.74 -5.03
C GLY A 34 0.03 1.43 -5.68
N ALA A 35 -1.28 1.23 -5.82
CA ALA A 35 -1.85 0.09 -6.51
C ALA A 35 -1.48 0.06 -8.01
N LEU A 36 -1.50 1.24 -8.66
CA LEU A 36 -1.10 1.38 -10.06
C LEU A 36 0.37 0.99 -10.25
N LYS A 37 1.28 1.53 -9.45
CA LYS A 37 2.72 1.21 -9.55
C LYS A 37 2.99 -0.28 -9.33
N LEU A 38 2.32 -0.90 -8.39
CA LEU A 38 2.47 -2.34 -8.18
C LEU A 38 2.02 -3.15 -9.40
N LYS A 39 0.86 -2.82 -9.99
CA LYS A 39 0.37 -3.49 -11.20
C LYS A 39 1.33 -3.37 -12.36
N GLU A 40 1.80 -2.15 -12.63
CA GLU A 40 2.60 -1.83 -13.81
C GLU A 40 3.89 -2.63 -13.88
N ILE A 41 4.61 -2.79 -12.77
CA ILE A 41 5.96 -3.35 -12.80
C ILE A 41 6.07 -4.76 -12.22
N SER A 42 5.14 -5.19 -11.35
CA SER A 42 5.16 -6.53 -10.76
C SER A 42 4.17 -7.51 -11.38
N TYR A 43 3.19 -7.00 -12.14
CA TYR A 43 2.07 -7.75 -12.73
C TYR A 43 1.16 -8.42 -11.68
N ILE A 44 1.23 -7.97 -10.44
CA ILE A 44 0.31 -8.36 -9.38
C ILE A 44 -0.98 -7.54 -9.55
N HIS A 45 -2.14 -8.19 -9.48
CA HIS A 45 -3.39 -7.46 -9.43
C HIS A 45 -3.48 -6.64 -8.14
N ALA A 46 -3.63 -5.34 -8.26
CA ALA A 46 -3.71 -4.43 -7.13
C ALA A 46 -4.79 -3.37 -7.34
N GLU A 47 -5.59 -3.12 -6.33
CA GLU A 47 -6.67 -2.13 -6.39
C GLU A 47 -6.59 -1.17 -5.21
N GLY A 48 -6.86 0.11 -5.50
CA GLY A 48 -7.01 1.14 -4.48
C GLY A 48 -8.48 1.39 -4.18
N TYR A 49 -8.83 1.40 -2.89
CA TYR A 49 -10.19 1.70 -2.44
C TYR A 49 -10.22 2.80 -1.39
N PRO A 50 -11.28 3.61 -1.35
CA PRO A 50 -11.56 4.44 -0.18
C PRO A 50 -11.80 3.49 1.00
N ALA A 51 -11.03 3.65 2.08
CA ALA A 51 -11.17 2.75 3.23
C ALA A 51 -12.57 2.78 3.86
N ALA A 52 -13.34 3.86 3.62
CA ALA A 52 -14.74 3.96 4.03
C ALA A 52 -15.63 2.94 3.31
N GLU A 53 -15.32 2.63 2.03
CA GLU A 53 -16.10 1.76 1.18
C GLU A 53 -15.70 0.28 1.29
N MET A 54 -14.67 -0.02 2.07
CA MET A 54 -14.16 -1.39 2.22
C MET A 54 -15.27 -2.38 2.61
N LYS A 55 -16.23 -1.95 3.45
CA LYS A 55 -17.34 -2.80 3.93
C LYS A 55 -18.39 -3.11 2.88
N HIS A 56 -18.43 -2.36 1.79
CA HIS A 56 -19.45 -2.47 0.73
C HIS A 56 -19.06 -3.45 -0.38
N GLY A 57 -18.16 -4.39 -0.08
CA GLY A 57 -17.76 -5.45 -1.03
C GLY A 57 -16.31 -5.90 -0.82
N PRO A 58 -15.30 -5.03 -0.93
CA PRO A 58 -13.89 -5.42 -0.88
C PRO A 58 -13.48 -6.22 0.36
N ILE A 59 -14.15 -6.03 1.48
CA ILE A 59 -13.90 -6.78 2.73
C ILE A 59 -14.11 -8.29 2.58
N ALA A 60 -14.92 -8.71 1.62
CA ALA A 60 -15.17 -10.12 1.33
C ALA A 60 -13.95 -10.82 0.71
N LEU A 61 -13.01 -10.06 0.15
CA LEU A 61 -11.80 -10.60 -0.48
C LEU A 61 -10.65 -10.75 0.51
N ILE A 62 -10.81 -10.27 1.76
CA ILE A 62 -9.73 -10.26 2.75
C ILE A 62 -9.53 -11.65 3.33
N ASP A 63 -8.32 -12.16 3.14
CA ASP A 63 -7.81 -13.40 3.71
C ASP A 63 -6.30 -13.25 4.02
N SER A 64 -5.64 -14.36 4.38
CA SER A 64 -4.19 -14.40 4.68
C SER A 64 -3.29 -14.19 3.46
N ASP A 65 -3.82 -14.39 2.25
CA ASP A 65 -3.05 -14.39 1.00
C ASP A 65 -3.19 -13.10 0.20
N MET A 66 -4.10 -12.20 0.64
CA MET A 66 -4.29 -10.88 0.07
C MET A 66 -3.80 -9.78 1.02
N PRO A 67 -2.54 -9.34 0.91
CA PRO A 67 -2.03 -8.23 1.71
C PRO A 67 -2.77 -6.92 1.45
N VAL A 68 -2.99 -6.17 2.52
CA VAL A 68 -3.62 -4.85 2.48
C VAL A 68 -2.59 -3.79 2.86
N VAL A 69 -2.39 -2.81 1.99
CA VAL A 69 -1.60 -1.62 2.29
C VAL A 69 -2.55 -0.53 2.80
N ALA A 70 -2.36 -0.08 4.02
CA ALA A 70 -3.19 0.96 4.63
C ALA A 70 -2.36 2.22 4.92
N ILE A 71 -2.81 3.38 4.42
CA ILE A 71 -2.18 4.66 4.71
C ILE A 71 -2.87 5.23 5.95
N ALA A 72 -2.15 5.27 7.07
CA ALA A 72 -2.67 5.50 8.41
C ALA A 72 -1.82 6.51 9.19
N THR A 73 -1.58 7.66 8.59
CA THR A 73 -0.86 8.78 9.19
C THR A 73 -1.70 9.53 10.22
N HIS A 74 -1.06 10.26 11.13
CA HIS A 74 -1.72 11.04 12.17
C HIS A 74 -2.39 12.28 11.59
N ASN A 75 -3.56 12.08 10.99
CA ASN A 75 -4.45 13.13 10.48
C ASN A 75 -5.87 12.95 11.00
N GLY A 76 -6.80 13.80 10.58
CA GLY A 76 -8.20 13.72 11.01
C GLY A 76 -8.93 12.41 10.70
N MET A 77 -8.33 11.52 9.90
CA MET A 77 -8.91 10.22 9.53
C MET A 77 -8.26 9.03 10.27
N TYR A 78 -7.23 9.27 11.09
CA TYR A 78 -6.42 8.23 11.74
C TYR A 78 -7.25 7.16 12.46
N GLU A 79 -8.16 7.57 13.36
CA GLU A 79 -8.99 6.64 14.13
C GLU A 79 -9.91 5.78 13.24
N LYS A 80 -10.40 6.37 12.15
CA LYS A 80 -11.25 5.64 11.18
C LYS A 80 -10.44 4.61 10.41
N VAL A 81 -9.20 4.94 10.01
CA VAL A 81 -8.30 3.99 9.33
C VAL A 81 -7.86 2.89 10.31
N ARG A 82 -7.57 3.25 11.56
CA ARG A 82 -7.27 2.25 12.61
C ARG A 82 -8.40 1.23 12.76
N SER A 83 -9.65 1.68 12.81
CA SER A 83 -10.81 0.80 12.86
C SER A 83 -10.88 -0.13 11.63
N ASN A 84 -10.63 0.40 10.42
CA ASN A 84 -10.57 -0.43 9.23
C ASN A 84 -9.46 -1.50 9.30
N ILE A 85 -8.28 -1.14 9.82
CA ILE A 85 -7.18 -2.11 10.03
C ILE A 85 -7.59 -3.21 11.01
N GLN A 86 -8.26 -2.87 12.11
CA GLN A 86 -8.77 -3.87 13.07
C GLN A 86 -9.77 -4.84 12.41
N GLU A 87 -10.64 -4.34 11.54
CA GLU A 87 -11.60 -5.17 10.80
C GLU A 87 -10.90 -6.14 9.82
N ILE A 88 -9.82 -5.70 9.17
CA ILE A 88 -8.98 -6.55 8.32
C ILE A 88 -8.31 -7.63 9.18
N LYS A 89 -7.72 -7.24 10.30
CA LYS A 89 -7.04 -8.19 11.21
C LYS A 89 -7.99 -9.23 11.80
N ALA A 90 -9.24 -8.85 12.09
CA ALA A 90 -10.28 -9.79 12.56
C ALA A 90 -10.60 -10.89 11.51
N ARG A 91 -10.24 -10.69 10.24
CA ARG A 91 -10.40 -11.64 9.13
C ARG A 91 -9.08 -12.30 8.71
N GLN A 92 -8.07 -12.26 9.59
CA GLN A 92 -6.73 -12.81 9.34
C GLN A 92 -5.96 -12.12 8.21
N GLY A 93 -6.44 -10.95 7.73
CA GLY A 93 -5.77 -10.17 6.71
C GLY A 93 -4.39 -9.70 7.14
N ARG A 94 -3.46 -9.65 6.20
CA ARG A 94 -2.10 -9.14 6.39
C ARG A 94 -2.05 -7.66 6.07
N VAL A 95 -1.56 -6.85 7.00
CA VAL A 95 -1.54 -5.38 6.87
C VAL A 95 -0.12 -4.85 6.82
N ILE A 96 0.15 -4.07 5.77
CA ILE A 96 1.31 -3.18 5.65
C ILE A 96 0.80 -1.77 5.91
N ALA A 97 1.16 -1.16 7.03
CA ALA A 97 0.71 0.18 7.37
C ALA A 97 1.79 1.23 7.09
N LEU A 98 1.42 2.32 6.38
CA LEU A 98 2.19 3.55 6.37
C LEU A 98 1.70 4.40 7.53
N VAL A 99 2.57 4.73 8.47
CA VAL A 99 2.22 5.46 9.69
C VAL A 99 3.13 6.67 9.90
N SER A 100 2.69 7.65 10.65
CA SER A 100 3.55 8.74 11.10
C SER A 100 4.64 8.21 12.02
N LYS A 101 5.81 8.85 12.00
CA LYS A 101 6.96 8.50 12.84
C LYS A 101 6.56 8.41 14.31
N GLY A 102 6.98 7.33 14.96
CA GLY A 102 6.71 7.11 16.38
C GLY A 102 5.30 6.59 16.69
N ASP A 103 4.49 6.21 15.70
CA ASP A 103 3.23 5.55 15.95
C ASP A 103 3.42 4.25 16.75
N THR A 104 2.69 4.14 17.86
CA THR A 104 2.74 2.98 18.75
C THR A 104 1.45 2.18 18.77
N THR A 105 0.41 2.68 18.13
CA THR A 105 -0.94 2.10 18.15
C THR A 105 -1.14 1.14 16.98
N ILE A 106 -1.04 1.64 15.75
CA ILE A 106 -1.18 0.82 14.54
C ILE A 106 0.02 -0.12 14.39
N SER A 107 1.21 0.33 14.80
CA SER A 107 2.43 -0.50 14.79
C SER A 107 2.32 -1.79 15.62
N LYS A 108 1.40 -1.87 16.58
CA LYS A 108 1.15 -3.09 17.38
C LYS A 108 0.21 -4.08 16.71
N ILE A 109 -0.60 -3.62 15.76
CA ILE A 109 -1.63 -4.45 15.12
C ILE A 109 -1.31 -4.80 13.66
N ALA A 110 -0.50 -3.98 12.98
CA ALA A 110 -0.05 -4.24 11.61
C ALA A 110 1.04 -5.31 11.55
N ASP A 111 1.07 -6.10 10.48
CA ASP A 111 2.13 -7.10 10.25
C ASP A 111 3.44 -6.47 9.78
N ALA A 112 3.33 -5.33 9.13
CA ALA A 112 4.47 -4.55 8.67
C ALA A 112 4.19 -3.06 8.77
N VAL A 113 5.20 -2.26 9.10
CA VAL A 113 5.08 -0.82 9.25
C VAL A 113 6.15 -0.11 8.44
N ILE A 114 5.76 0.95 7.77
CA ILE A 114 6.64 1.92 7.10
C ILE A 114 6.37 3.27 7.74
N GLU A 115 7.35 3.83 8.43
CA GLU A 115 7.22 5.12 9.08
C GLU A 115 7.49 6.26 8.11
N LEU A 116 6.62 7.27 8.13
CA LEU A 116 6.78 8.52 7.42
C LEU A 116 7.20 9.63 8.38
N PRO A 117 8.02 10.59 7.96
CA PRO A 117 8.33 11.75 8.77
C PRO A 117 7.05 12.56 9.07
N ASP A 118 7.07 13.29 10.17
CA ASP A 118 6.00 14.25 10.45
C ASP A 118 5.99 15.36 9.41
N MET A 119 4.80 15.70 8.93
CA MET A 119 4.60 16.71 7.91
C MET A 119 3.21 17.32 7.98
N MET A 120 3.01 18.42 7.26
CA MET A 120 1.69 19.00 7.07
C MET A 120 0.81 18.04 6.27
N GLU A 121 -0.44 17.89 6.64
CA GLU A 121 -1.39 16.94 6.03
C GLU A 121 -1.50 17.12 4.50
N CYS A 122 -1.45 18.36 4.00
CA CYS A 122 -1.51 18.62 2.55
C CYS A 122 -0.27 18.16 1.78
N LEU A 123 0.87 17.92 2.44
CA LEU A 123 2.10 17.39 1.83
C LEU A 123 2.21 15.86 1.96
N GLU A 124 1.36 15.24 2.75
CA GLU A 124 1.33 13.79 2.97
C GLU A 124 1.30 12.98 1.66
N PRO A 125 0.47 13.35 0.65
CA PRO A 125 0.43 12.60 -0.61
C PRO A 125 1.78 12.49 -1.31
N LEU A 126 2.58 13.55 -1.29
CA LEU A 126 3.90 13.56 -1.93
C LEU A 126 4.87 12.59 -1.25
N VAL A 127 4.89 12.63 0.08
CA VAL A 127 5.83 11.82 0.87
C VAL A 127 5.38 10.36 0.95
N ALA A 128 4.08 10.11 1.08
CA ALA A 128 3.54 8.75 1.18
C ALA A 128 3.63 7.95 -0.13
N THR A 129 3.65 8.63 -1.27
CA THR A 129 3.80 7.99 -2.58
C THR A 129 5.17 7.30 -2.73
N VAL A 130 6.25 7.93 -2.24
CA VAL A 130 7.62 7.42 -2.42
C VAL A 130 7.81 5.99 -1.85
N PRO A 131 7.46 5.68 -0.59
CA PRO A 131 7.60 4.32 -0.07
C PRO A 131 6.68 3.30 -0.77
N LEU A 132 5.55 3.71 -1.34
CA LEU A 132 4.70 2.82 -2.14
C LEU A 132 5.35 2.47 -3.48
N GLN A 133 5.98 3.44 -4.14
CA GLN A 133 6.77 3.20 -5.34
C GLN A 133 7.94 2.26 -5.04
N LEU A 134 8.66 2.47 -3.94
CA LEU A 134 9.74 1.59 -3.50
C LEU A 134 9.25 0.17 -3.15
N LEU A 135 8.07 0.06 -2.52
CA LEU A 135 7.46 -1.24 -2.24
C LEU A 135 7.17 -2.00 -3.54
N ALA A 136 6.55 -1.33 -4.51
CA ALA A 136 6.28 -1.90 -5.83
C ALA A 136 7.58 -2.32 -6.56
N TYR A 137 8.58 -1.44 -6.57
CA TYR A 137 9.90 -1.71 -7.15
C TYR A 137 10.55 -2.95 -6.55
N HIS A 138 10.65 -3.01 -5.22
CA HIS A 138 11.31 -4.14 -4.55
C HIS A 138 10.54 -5.45 -4.69
N ILE A 139 9.21 -5.43 -4.70
CA ILE A 139 8.40 -6.63 -4.98
C ILE A 139 8.68 -7.11 -6.41
N ALA A 140 8.70 -6.21 -7.40
CA ALA A 140 8.97 -6.56 -8.79
C ALA A 140 10.38 -7.17 -8.97
N VAL A 141 11.40 -6.54 -8.39
CA VAL A 141 12.78 -7.06 -8.41
C VAL A 141 12.86 -8.44 -7.74
N CYS A 142 12.23 -8.62 -6.57
CA CYS A 142 12.20 -9.92 -5.89
C CYS A 142 11.48 -11.00 -6.69
N LYS A 143 10.55 -10.62 -7.58
CA LYS A 143 9.85 -11.53 -8.51
C LYS A 143 10.61 -11.71 -9.85
N GLY A 144 11.83 -11.16 -9.98
CA GLY A 144 12.64 -11.24 -11.20
C GLY A 144 12.00 -10.50 -12.39
N LYS A 145 11.27 -9.43 -12.15
CA LYS A 145 10.66 -8.60 -13.21
C LYS A 145 11.62 -7.49 -13.63
N ASP A 146 11.62 -7.19 -14.93
CA ASP A 146 12.28 -6.01 -15.46
C ASP A 146 11.42 -4.79 -15.12
N VAL A 147 11.95 -3.91 -14.28
CA VAL A 147 11.26 -2.71 -13.81
C VAL A 147 11.47 -1.51 -14.74
N ASP A 148 12.49 -1.57 -15.60
CA ASP A 148 12.82 -0.49 -16.53
C ASP A 148 12.07 -0.63 -17.86
N GLN A 149 11.74 -1.87 -18.24
CA GLN A 149 10.98 -2.18 -19.45
C GLN A 149 9.79 -3.09 -19.15
N PRO A 150 8.76 -2.60 -18.44
CA PRO A 150 7.59 -3.39 -18.17
C PRO A 150 6.83 -3.70 -19.47
N ARG A 151 6.37 -4.95 -19.59
CA ARG A 151 5.62 -5.38 -20.77
C ARG A 151 4.32 -4.60 -20.95
N ASN A 152 3.91 -4.41 -22.20
CA ASN A 152 2.65 -3.75 -22.57
C ASN A 152 2.55 -2.27 -22.15
N LEU A 153 3.63 -1.65 -21.70
CA LEU A 153 3.69 -0.25 -21.39
C LEU A 153 4.69 0.45 -22.31
N ALA A 154 4.28 1.55 -22.90
CA ALA A 154 5.12 2.42 -23.72
C ALA A 154 4.89 3.88 -23.33
N LYS A 155 5.92 4.72 -23.51
CA LYS A 155 5.79 6.17 -23.24
C LYS A 155 4.78 6.87 -24.18
N SER A 156 4.58 6.31 -25.35
CA SER A 156 3.52 6.71 -26.29
C SER A 156 2.95 5.45 -26.93
N VAL A 157 1.65 5.30 -26.90
CA VAL A 157 0.93 4.25 -27.64
C VAL A 157 0.41 4.90 -28.90
N THR A 158 1.12 4.66 -30.02
CA THR A 158 0.55 4.92 -31.36
C THR A 158 -0.06 3.61 -31.83
N VAL A 159 -1.37 3.56 -31.88
CA VAL A 159 -2.11 2.52 -32.60
C VAL A 159 -2.35 3.09 -34.00
N GLU A 160 -1.65 2.57 -35.00
CA GLU A 160 -2.00 2.75 -36.40
C GLU A 160 -3.05 1.72 -36.81
#